data_2d6532e8c72432172368f6d0edf84dd0
#
_entry.id   2d6532e8c72432172368f6d0edf84dd0
#
_cell.length_a   1.000
_cell.length_b   1.000
_cell.length_c   1.000
_cell.angle_alpha   90.00
_cell.angle_beta   90.00
_cell.angle_gamma   90.00
#
_symmetry.space_group_name_H-M   'P 1'
#
loop_
_entity.id
_entity.type
_entity.pdbx_description
1 polymer ?
#
loop_
_entity_poly.entity_id
_entity_poly.type
_entity_poly.pdbx_seq_one_letter_code
_entity_poly.pdbx_strand_id
1 'polypeptide(L)'
;MGIVKFVVPKGSIEEATFKIIEQAWQGSVSGRGRIYRVKISDPDIEVKILRPQEIPTYVQEKFYDVGITGKDWIKETDADIKVLLDLEYGKVKQVIAIPESFEFNTLDEMIAHFAENNKILRFSTEYLKSASKYIKSKQSYKKHFGELEPTIITPWFRIGNNKNVEIFLSFGATEAKPPEDVEAIFDITETGTTLIQNNLKIIDQVMESTAVFIANKDSLKDPIKKEKISDMIVLLKGVVEARKKLHIFVNVNKENLDELLKILPSLKGPTVSNLSKDGWYGVNTIINKQDYIRLIPNIRKIAQGLVTLEPSQILSLDNIIIDDDRID
;
A
#
# COMPACT_ATOMS: atom_id res chain seq x y z
N MET A 1 11.67 27.14 12.20
CA MET A 1 11.33 26.03 11.29
C MET A 1 9.99 25.46 11.70
N GLY A 2 9.09 25.16 10.76
CA GLY A 2 7.78 24.61 11.08
C GLY A 2 7.88 23.10 11.35
N ILE A 3 7.40 22.64 12.49
CA ILE A 3 7.35 21.20 12.79
C ILE A 3 6.26 20.55 11.92
N VAL A 4 6.60 19.47 11.22
CA VAL A 4 5.65 18.61 10.52
C VAL A 4 5.18 17.49 11.44
N LYS A 5 3.88 17.38 11.65
CA LYS A 5 3.27 16.31 12.42
C LYS A 5 2.97 15.13 11.52
N PHE A 6 3.64 14.03 11.76
CA PHE A 6 3.57 12.81 10.97
C PHE A 6 2.91 11.68 11.76
N VAL A 7 1.83 11.10 11.24
CA VAL A 7 1.15 9.96 11.84
C VAL A 7 1.43 8.68 11.06
N VAL A 8 1.75 7.60 11.77
CA VAL A 8 2.08 6.30 11.19
C VAL A 8 1.18 5.20 11.74
N PRO A 9 0.91 4.14 10.96
CA PRO A 9 -0.05 3.12 11.33
C PRO A 9 0.51 2.16 12.39
N LYS A 10 -0.38 1.73 13.30
CA LYS A 10 -0.18 0.59 14.20
C LYS A 10 -0.80 -0.68 13.62
N GLY A 11 -0.26 -1.83 13.98
CA GLY A 11 -0.84 -3.13 13.62
C GLY A 11 -0.10 -3.82 12.48
N SER A 12 -0.82 -4.46 11.55
CA SER A 12 -0.24 -5.36 10.53
C SER A 12 0.84 -4.71 9.65
N ILE A 13 0.73 -3.42 9.34
CA ILE A 13 1.69 -2.70 8.51
C ILE A 13 2.71 -1.87 9.31
N GLU A 14 2.68 -1.92 10.65
CA GLU A 14 3.55 -1.12 11.53
C GLU A 14 5.04 -1.40 11.29
N GLU A 15 5.44 -2.66 11.29
CA GLU A 15 6.85 -3.05 11.15
C GLU A 15 7.41 -2.67 9.77
N ALA A 16 6.64 -2.90 8.71
CA ALA A 16 7.02 -2.48 7.36
C ALA A 16 7.12 -0.96 7.23
N THR A 17 6.24 -0.21 7.92
CA THR A 17 6.29 1.26 7.97
C THR A 17 7.55 1.75 8.66
N PHE A 18 7.90 1.19 9.81
CA PHE A 18 9.14 1.60 10.49
C PHE A 18 10.38 1.25 9.70
N LYS A 19 10.41 0.09 9.05
CA LYS A 19 11.51 -0.30 8.19
C LYS A 19 11.74 0.69 7.03
N ILE A 20 10.68 1.18 6.38
CA ILE A 20 10.81 2.17 5.32
C ILE A 20 11.27 3.53 5.87
N ILE A 21 10.78 3.93 7.06
CA ILE A 21 11.21 5.16 7.73
C ILE A 21 12.71 5.08 8.10
N GLU A 22 13.16 3.99 8.70
CA GLU A 22 14.56 3.79 9.07
C GLU A 22 15.49 3.83 7.85
N GLN A 23 15.07 3.23 6.74
CA GLN A 23 15.80 3.31 5.48
C GLN A 23 15.79 4.74 4.91
N ALA A 24 14.65 5.44 4.96
CA ALA A 24 14.49 6.77 4.39
C ALA A 24 15.36 7.81 5.15
N TRP A 25 15.36 7.78 6.46
CA TRP A 25 16.13 8.72 7.29
C TRP A 25 17.52 8.21 7.70
N GLN A 26 17.95 7.06 7.17
CA GLN A 26 19.26 6.44 7.48
C GLN A 26 19.54 6.37 8.99
N GLY A 27 18.52 6.07 9.80
CA GLY A 27 18.62 6.05 11.24
C GLY A 27 17.55 5.18 11.91
N SER A 28 17.81 4.79 13.16
CA SER A 28 16.86 4.00 13.92
C SER A 28 15.69 4.85 14.42
N VAL A 29 14.50 4.25 14.46
CA VAL A 29 13.34 4.82 15.15
C VAL A 29 13.40 4.43 16.64
N SER A 30 13.46 5.42 17.51
CA SER A 30 13.50 5.22 18.96
C SER A 30 12.15 5.45 19.63
N GLY A 31 11.91 4.79 20.78
CA GLY A 31 10.65 4.92 21.52
C GLY A 31 9.55 3.95 21.09
N ARG A 32 9.89 2.88 20.35
CA ARG A 32 8.94 1.81 19.99
C ARG A 32 8.45 1.05 21.24
N GLY A 33 7.26 0.51 21.18
CA GLY A 33 6.67 -0.32 22.24
C GLY A 33 5.37 0.27 22.79
N ARG A 34 5.33 0.56 24.11
CA ARG A 34 4.13 1.11 24.75
C ARG A 34 3.92 2.61 24.55
N ILE A 35 4.92 3.30 23.99
CA ILE A 35 4.89 4.74 23.74
C ILE A 35 4.39 4.98 22.31
N TYR A 36 3.36 5.82 22.17
CA TYR A 36 2.77 6.17 20.88
C TYR A 36 3.47 7.34 20.18
N ARG A 37 4.49 7.93 20.77
CA ARG A 37 5.34 8.97 20.19
C ARG A 37 6.74 8.40 20.00
N VAL A 38 7.20 8.38 18.77
CA VAL A 38 8.53 7.88 18.40
C VAL A 38 9.38 9.02 17.86
N LYS A 39 10.69 8.86 17.93
CA LYS A 39 11.65 9.84 17.40
C LYS A 39 12.36 9.22 16.21
N ILE A 40 12.53 10.02 15.18
CA ILE A 40 13.39 9.77 14.03
C ILE A 40 14.57 10.73 14.05
N SER A 41 15.54 10.58 13.16
CA SER A 41 16.74 11.42 13.11
C SER A 41 16.48 12.88 12.65
N ASP A 42 15.27 13.21 12.25
CA ASP A 42 14.86 14.54 11.81
C ASP A 42 14.12 15.28 12.95
N PRO A 43 14.72 16.35 13.53
CA PRO A 43 14.12 17.08 14.66
C PRO A 43 12.89 17.92 14.27
N ASP A 44 12.69 18.22 12.99
CA ASP A 44 11.56 19.01 12.49
C ASP A 44 10.32 18.15 12.21
N ILE A 45 10.38 16.84 12.53
CA ILE A 45 9.27 15.90 12.34
C ILE A 45 8.86 15.27 13.68
N GLU A 46 7.62 15.50 14.08
CA GLU A 46 7.01 14.80 15.22
C GLU A 46 6.22 13.59 14.72
N VAL A 47 6.62 12.37 15.18
CA VAL A 47 5.97 11.14 14.76
C VAL A 47 5.08 10.57 15.85
N LYS A 48 3.85 10.20 15.49
CA LYS A 48 2.89 9.51 16.37
C LYS A 48 2.30 8.28 15.70
N ILE A 49 2.02 7.26 16.51
CA ILE A 49 1.45 5.99 16.09
C ILE A 49 -0.05 6.01 16.39
N LEU A 50 -0.89 5.72 15.38
CA LEU A 50 -2.34 5.56 15.52
C LEU A 50 -2.82 4.33 14.74
N ARG A 51 -4.09 3.96 14.92
CA ARG A 51 -4.71 2.93 14.09
C ARG A 51 -4.87 3.43 12.65
N PRO A 52 -4.61 2.59 11.62
CA PRO A 52 -4.68 3.00 10.21
C PRO A 52 -6.07 3.51 9.81
N GLN A 53 -7.13 3.00 10.46
CA GLN A 53 -8.52 3.42 10.25
C GLN A 53 -8.77 4.90 10.56
N GLU A 54 -8.05 5.45 11.55
CA GLU A 54 -8.26 6.81 12.03
C GLU A 54 -7.44 7.83 11.26
N ILE A 55 -6.31 7.39 10.66
CA ILE A 55 -5.31 8.28 10.06
C ILE A 55 -5.88 9.21 8.99
N PRO A 56 -6.68 8.74 8.01
CA PRO A 56 -7.19 9.64 6.96
C PRO A 56 -8.01 10.81 7.55
N THR A 57 -8.89 10.50 8.51
CA THR A 57 -9.73 11.51 9.18
C THR A 57 -8.88 12.51 9.98
N TYR A 58 -7.91 12.03 10.75
CA TYR A 58 -7.06 12.91 11.55
C TYR A 58 -6.14 13.79 10.70
N VAL A 59 -5.73 13.33 9.52
CA VAL A 59 -5.00 14.15 8.55
C VAL A 59 -5.94 15.18 7.92
N GLN A 60 -7.15 14.79 7.52
CA GLN A 60 -8.16 15.73 7.02
C GLN A 60 -8.45 16.86 8.02
N GLU A 61 -8.66 16.49 9.28
CA GLU A 61 -9.00 17.43 10.37
C GLU A 61 -7.80 18.25 10.90
N LYS A 62 -6.64 18.17 10.23
CA LYS A 62 -5.42 18.96 10.54
C LYS A 62 -4.77 18.65 11.91
N PHE A 63 -5.10 17.52 12.52
CA PHE A 63 -4.36 17.07 13.71
C PHE A 63 -2.94 16.66 13.33
N TYR A 64 -2.77 16.16 12.08
CA TYR A 64 -1.49 15.82 11.46
C TYR A 64 -1.39 16.44 10.07
N ASP A 65 -0.15 16.80 9.69
CA ASP A 65 0.15 17.35 8.38
C ASP A 65 0.24 16.26 7.32
N VAL A 66 0.83 15.12 7.70
CA VAL A 66 1.03 13.96 6.83
C VAL A 66 0.79 12.66 7.58
N GLY A 67 0.53 11.59 6.83
CA GLY A 67 0.31 10.27 7.40
C GLY A 67 0.66 9.13 6.45
N ILE A 68 0.75 7.91 6.99
CA ILE A 68 0.78 6.67 6.23
C ILE A 68 -0.43 5.84 6.61
N THR A 69 -1.19 5.37 5.61
CA THR A 69 -2.37 4.52 5.79
C THR A 69 -2.59 3.65 4.55
N GLY A 70 -3.58 2.74 4.58
CA GLY A 70 -4.01 1.98 3.41
C GLY A 70 -4.96 2.79 2.50
N LYS A 71 -4.91 2.52 1.18
CA LYS A 71 -5.90 3.07 0.22
C LYS A 71 -7.33 2.68 0.57
N ASP A 72 -7.52 1.50 1.13
CA ASP A 72 -8.80 0.99 1.62
C ASP A 72 -9.41 1.89 2.68
N TRP A 73 -8.62 2.37 3.65
CA TRP A 73 -9.08 3.27 4.70
C TRP A 73 -9.39 4.68 4.18
N ILE A 74 -8.66 5.17 3.18
CA ILE A 74 -9.01 6.45 2.52
C ILE A 74 -10.38 6.32 1.86
N LYS A 75 -10.63 5.21 1.16
CA LYS A 75 -11.92 4.94 0.51
C LYS A 75 -13.05 4.75 1.53
N GLU A 76 -12.77 4.06 2.65
CA GLU A 76 -13.76 3.84 3.71
C GLU A 76 -14.17 5.13 4.39
N THR A 77 -13.21 5.98 4.75
CA THR A 77 -13.47 7.25 5.44
C THR A 77 -13.97 8.34 4.49
N ASP A 78 -13.71 8.21 3.17
CA ASP A 78 -14.00 9.25 2.16
C ASP A 78 -13.31 10.57 2.50
N ALA A 79 -12.12 10.49 3.11
CA ALA A 79 -11.39 11.64 3.61
C ALA A 79 -10.87 12.51 2.46
N ASP A 80 -11.09 13.84 2.57
CA ASP A 80 -10.60 14.83 1.63
C ASP A 80 -9.14 15.19 1.88
N ILE A 81 -8.23 14.31 1.48
CA ILE A 81 -6.78 14.42 1.64
C ILE A 81 -6.07 14.27 0.29
N LYS A 82 -4.77 14.57 0.25
CA LYS A 82 -3.92 14.34 -0.93
C LYS A 82 -3.10 13.08 -0.74
N VAL A 83 -3.19 12.12 -1.66
CA VAL A 83 -2.24 11.00 -1.74
C VAL A 83 -0.98 11.51 -2.44
N LEU A 84 0.18 11.35 -1.83
CA LEU A 84 1.46 11.87 -2.32
C LEU A 84 2.34 10.79 -2.93
N LEU A 85 2.31 9.57 -2.36
CA LEU A 85 3.18 8.48 -2.80
C LEU A 85 2.56 7.12 -2.44
N ASP A 86 2.55 6.18 -3.39
CA ASP A 86 2.35 4.77 -3.10
C ASP A 86 3.64 4.17 -2.57
N LEU A 87 3.61 3.61 -1.38
CA LEU A 87 4.77 3.01 -0.72
C LEU A 87 5.01 1.54 -1.10
N GLU A 88 4.09 0.97 -1.88
CA GLU A 88 4.15 -0.36 -2.50
C GLU A 88 4.36 -1.52 -1.51
N TYR A 89 3.95 -1.35 -0.25
CA TYR A 89 3.93 -2.44 0.75
C TYR A 89 2.55 -2.56 1.39
N GLY A 90 2.35 -3.62 2.20
CA GLY A 90 1.06 -3.90 2.81
C GLY A 90 -0.03 -4.15 1.76
N LYS A 91 0.35 -4.87 0.68
CA LYS A 91 -0.58 -5.18 -0.41
C LYS A 91 -1.64 -6.15 0.07
N VAL A 92 -2.90 -5.72 0.00
CA VAL A 92 -4.07 -6.52 0.34
C VAL A 92 -5.14 -6.40 -0.73
N LYS A 93 -6.02 -7.40 -0.80
CA LYS A 93 -7.23 -7.39 -1.61
C LYS A 93 -8.43 -7.23 -0.71
N GLN A 94 -9.33 -6.32 -1.03
CA GLN A 94 -10.64 -6.22 -0.41
C GLN A 94 -11.59 -7.16 -1.16
N VAL A 95 -12.23 -8.08 -0.46
CA VAL A 95 -12.96 -9.19 -1.06
C VAL A 95 -14.31 -9.41 -0.39
N ILE A 96 -15.22 -10.09 -1.12
CA ILE A 96 -16.38 -10.75 -0.55
C ILE A 96 -16.03 -12.23 -0.42
N ALA A 97 -16.18 -12.79 0.79
CA ALA A 97 -16.00 -14.21 1.03
C ALA A 97 -17.24 -14.80 1.72
N ILE A 98 -17.54 -16.04 1.38
CA ILE A 98 -18.71 -16.80 1.86
C ILE A 98 -18.27 -18.21 2.27
N PRO A 99 -19.09 -18.95 3.05
CA PRO A 99 -18.84 -20.36 3.34
C PRO A 99 -18.61 -21.17 2.05
N GLU A 100 -17.62 -22.06 2.06
CA GLU A 100 -17.30 -22.92 0.91
C GLU A 100 -18.50 -23.83 0.54
N SER A 101 -19.34 -24.17 1.52
CA SER A 101 -20.57 -24.94 1.34
C SER A 101 -21.67 -24.23 0.55
N PHE A 102 -21.58 -22.92 0.35
CA PHE A 102 -22.54 -22.17 -0.45
C PHE A 102 -22.22 -22.29 -1.93
N GLU A 103 -23.24 -22.57 -2.77
CA GLU A 103 -23.07 -22.81 -4.21
C GLU A 103 -23.06 -21.54 -5.08
N PHE A 104 -22.79 -20.35 -4.49
CA PHE A 104 -22.70 -19.10 -5.23
C PHE A 104 -21.26 -18.87 -5.72
N ASN A 105 -21.11 -18.30 -6.92
CA ASN A 105 -19.83 -17.91 -7.51
C ASN A 105 -19.66 -16.38 -7.60
N THR A 106 -20.75 -15.63 -7.47
CA THR A 106 -20.73 -14.16 -7.53
C THR A 106 -21.67 -13.58 -6.46
N LEU A 107 -21.42 -12.33 -6.07
CA LEU A 107 -22.30 -11.61 -5.17
C LEU A 107 -23.68 -11.35 -5.79
N ASP A 108 -23.76 -11.14 -7.11
CA ASP A 108 -25.04 -10.96 -7.81
C ASP A 108 -25.94 -12.22 -7.69
N GLU A 109 -25.37 -13.42 -7.88
CA GLU A 109 -26.11 -14.69 -7.69
C GLU A 109 -26.64 -14.82 -6.25
N MET A 110 -25.80 -14.51 -5.28
CA MET A 110 -26.16 -14.60 -3.86
C MET A 110 -27.28 -13.60 -3.51
N ILE A 111 -27.16 -12.33 -3.92
CA ILE A 111 -28.19 -11.32 -3.70
C ILE A 111 -29.52 -11.73 -4.32
N ALA A 112 -29.52 -12.21 -5.58
CA ALA A 112 -30.72 -12.64 -6.26
C ALA A 112 -31.42 -13.81 -5.51
N HIS A 113 -30.63 -14.81 -5.11
CA HIS A 113 -31.15 -15.96 -4.38
C HIS A 113 -31.83 -15.56 -3.05
N PHE A 114 -31.17 -14.71 -2.26
CA PHE A 114 -31.70 -14.27 -0.97
C PHE A 114 -32.95 -13.41 -1.15
N ALA A 115 -32.96 -12.51 -2.14
CA ALA A 115 -34.11 -11.68 -2.44
C ALA A 115 -35.32 -12.48 -2.91
N GLU A 116 -35.16 -13.41 -3.84
CA GLU A 116 -36.23 -14.26 -4.40
C GLU A 116 -36.84 -15.20 -3.35
N ASN A 117 -36.04 -15.59 -2.35
CA ASN A 117 -36.51 -16.46 -1.26
C ASN A 117 -36.96 -15.68 -0.01
N ASN A 118 -37.05 -14.34 -0.07
CA ASN A 118 -37.36 -13.46 1.07
C ASN A 118 -36.50 -13.71 2.31
N LYS A 119 -35.24 -14.06 2.11
CA LYS A 119 -34.24 -14.25 3.18
C LYS A 119 -33.43 -12.98 3.40
N ILE A 120 -32.95 -12.78 4.63
CA ILE A 120 -32.07 -11.69 4.96
C ILE A 120 -30.63 -12.11 4.62
N LEU A 121 -29.92 -11.27 3.87
CA LEU A 121 -28.51 -11.43 3.56
C LEU A 121 -27.69 -10.53 4.49
N ARG A 122 -26.88 -11.15 5.36
CA ARG A 122 -26.08 -10.45 6.37
C ARG A 122 -24.60 -10.48 5.99
N PHE A 123 -23.95 -9.34 6.19
CA PHE A 123 -22.51 -9.16 6.02
C PHE A 123 -21.86 -8.74 7.33
N SER A 124 -20.64 -9.18 7.58
CA SER A 124 -19.80 -8.67 8.65
C SER A 124 -18.56 -8.00 8.07
N THR A 125 -18.18 -6.81 8.57
CA THR A 125 -17.06 -6.01 8.03
C THR A 125 -16.60 -4.93 8.99
N GLU A 126 -15.33 -4.50 8.86
CA GLU A 126 -14.83 -3.21 9.38
C GLU A 126 -15.09 -2.06 8.40
N TYR A 127 -15.41 -2.34 7.12
CA TYR A 127 -15.51 -1.40 5.99
C TYR A 127 -16.98 -1.14 5.62
N LEU A 128 -17.73 -0.49 6.51
CA LEU A 128 -19.18 -0.33 6.38
C LEU A 128 -19.60 0.44 5.12
N LYS A 129 -18.92 1.55 4.83
CA LYS A 129 -19.25 2.43 3.70
C LYS A 129 -18.86 1.79 2.37
N SER A 130 -17.68 1.18 2.32
CA SER A 130 -17.20 0.47 1.12
C SER A 130 -18.07 -0.73 0.80
N ALA A 131 -18.46 -1.51 1.83
CA ALA A 131 -19.37 -2.65 1.68
C ALA A 131 -20.74 -2.20 1.16
N SER A 132 -21.35 -1.20 1.79
CA SER A 132 -22.64 -0.66 1.37
C SER A 132 -22.63 -0.17 -0.08
N LYS A 133 -21.64 0.64 -0.45
CA LYS A 133 -21.46 1.14 -1.83
C LYS A 133 -21.30 -0.02 -2.83
N TYR A 134 -20.48 -1.01 -2.50
CA TYR A 134 -20.21 -2.13 -3.40
C TYR A 134 -21.43 -3.02 -3.60
N ILE A 135 -22.14 -3.39 -2.51
CA ILE A 135 -23.37 -4.20 -2.56
C ILE A 135 -24.44 -3.47 -3.39
N LYS A 136 -24.68 -2.18 -3.16
CA LYS A 136 -25.61 -1.36 -3.95
C LYS A 136 -25.26 -1.27 -5.43
N SER A 137 -23.99 -1.37 -5.78
CA SER A 137 -23.55 -1.29 -7.18
C SER A 137 -23.97 -2.49 -8.02
N LYS A 138 -24.30 -3.63 -7.39
CA LYS A 138 -24.65 -4.88 -8.05
C LYS A 138 -25.97 -4.80 -8.80
N GLN A 139 -26.02 -5.47 -9.96
CA GLN A 139 -27.23 -5.47 -10.80
C GLN A 139 -28.42 -6.12 -10.11
N SER A 140 -28.19 -7.25 -9.44
CA SER A 140 -29.21 -7.94 -8.67
C SER A 140 -29.74 -7.08 -7.52
N TYR A 141 -28.88 -6.32 -6.84
CA TYR A 141 -29.33 -5.40 -5.80
C TYR A 141 -30.28 -4.32 -6.36
N LYS A 142 -29.89 -3.65 -7.44
CA LYS A 142 -30.71 -2.64 -8.11
C LYS A 142 -32.03 -3.19 -8.61
N LYS A 143 -32.02 -4.41 -9.15
CA LYS A 143 -33.23 -5.08 -9.65
C LYS A 143 -34.24 -5.38 -8.54
N HIS A 144 -33.80 -5.88 -7.40
CA HIS A 144 -34.68 -6.36 -6.33
C HIS A 144 -35.00 -5.30 -5.28
N PHE A 145 -34.09 -4.36 -5.04
CA PHE A 145 -34.20 -3.40 -3.94
C PHE A 145 -34.16 -1.93 -4.39
N GLY A 146 -33.84 -1.66 -5.67
CA GLY A 146 -33.77 -0.28 -6.21
C GLY A 146 -32.75 0.57 -5.46
N GLU A 147 -33.21 1.72 -4.97
CA GLU A 147 -32.38 2.70 -4.25
C GLU A 147 -32.38 2.52 -2.71
N LEU A 148 -32.99 1.43 -2.20
CA LEU A 148 -32.96 1.17 -0.75
C LEU A 148 -31.51 1.06 -0.26
N GLU A 149 -31.23 1.66 0.90
CA GLU A 149 -29.91 1.56 1.54
C GLU A 149 -29.81 0.30 2.39
N PRO A 150 -28.74 -0.51 2.27
CA PRO A 150 -28.50 -1.62 3.20
C PRO A 150 -28.57 -1.13 4.64
N THR A 151 -29.11 -1.95 5.53
CA THR A 151 -29.17 -1.59 6.94
C THR A 151 -27.80 -1.80 7.60
N ILE A 152 -27.10 -0.73 7.95
CA ILE A 152 -25.86 -0.77 8.71
C ILE A 152 -26.17 -0.85 10.20
N ILE A 153 -25.56 -1.84 10.87
CA ILE A 153 -25.76 -2.13 12.28
C ILE A 153 -24.44 -2.03 13.03
N THR A 154 -24.40 -1.13 13.99
CA THR A 154 -23.28 -0.95 14.92
C THR A 154 -23.78 -1.01 16.36
N PRO A 155 -22.91 -1.10 17.37
CA PRO A 155 -23.30 -1.00 18.77
C PRO A 155 -24.02 0.31 19.15
N TRP A 156 -23.83 1.36 18.32
CA TRP A 156 -24.29 2.73 18.67
C TRP A 156 -25.47 3.20 17.83
N PHE A 157 -25.63 2.67 16.61
CA PHE A 157 -26.71 3.09 15.71
C PHE A 157 -27.08 1.98 14.72
N ARG A 158 -28.29 2.11 14.18
CA ARG A 158 -28.80 1.35 13.04
C ARG A 158 -29.34 2.35 12.03
N ILE A 159 -28.81 2.33 10.81
CA ILE A 159 -29.19 3.23 9.71
C ILE A 159 -29.40 2.43 8.42
N GLY A 160 -30.20 2.96 7.50
CA GLY A 160 -30.60 2.29 6.27
C GLY A 160 -32.06 1.87 6.33
N ASN A 161 -32.60 1.45 5.18
CA ASN A 161 -34.03 1.12 5.04
C ASN A 161 -34.29 -0.22 4.33
N ASN A 162 -33.24 -0.90 3.87
CA ASN A 162 -33.34 -2.25 3.31
C ASN A 162 -33.15 -3.30 4.41
N LYS A 163 -34.27 -3.85 4.89
CA LYS A 163 -34.27 -4.89 5.93
C LYS A 163 -33.86 -6.27 5.43
N ASN A 164 -33.73 -6.47 4.12
CA ASN A 164 -33.31 -7.73 3.52
C ASN A 164 -31.79 -7.82 3.31
N VAL A 165 -31.06 -6.71 3.47
CA VAL A 165 -29.60 -6.68 3.40
C VAL A 165 -29.06 -5.90 4.60
N GLU A 166 -28.36 -6.60 5.48
CA GLU A 166 -27.84 -6.06 6.73
C GLU A 166 -26.30 -6.14 6.76
N ILE A 167 -25.63 -5.08 7.23
CA ILE A 167 -24.18 -4.99 7.33
C ILE A 167 -23.80 -4.70 8.79
N PHE A 168 -23.16 -5.67 9.42
CA PHE A 168 -22.75 -5.58 10.82
C PHE A 168 -21.29 -5.09 10.93
N LEU A 169 -21.07 -4.09 11.78
CA LEU A 169 -19.72 -3.68 12.15
C LEU A 169 -19.01 -4.82 12.90
N SER A 170 -17.82 -5.13 12.44
CA SER A 170 -16.90 -6.06 13.10
C SER A 170 -15.70 -5.31 13.67
N PHE A 171 -15.12 -5.81 14.74
CA PHE A 171 -13.89 -5.32 15.36
C PHE A 171 -12.75 -6.36 15.21
N GLY A 172 -12.68 -7.03 14.07
CA GLY A 172 -11.78 -8.15 13.79
C GLY A 172 -12.46 -9.51 13.88
N ALA A 173 -11.68 -10.58 13.59
CA ALA A 173 -12.16 -11.96 13.51
C ALA A 173 -13.41 -12.11 12.63
N THR A 174 -13.46 -11.42 11.53
CA THR A 174 -14.60 -11.39 10.60
C THR A 174 -14.85 -12.75 10.00
N GLU A 175 -13.76 -13.46 9.70
CA GLU A 175 -13.75 -14.80 9.09
C GLU A 175 -14.33 -15.91 9.98
N ALA A 176 -14.45 -15.66 11.28
CA ALA A 176 -15.00 -16.63 12.23
C ALA A 176 -16.54 -16.60 12.37
N LYS A 177 -17.21 -15.67 11.67
CA LYS A 177 -18.65 -15.42 11.85
C LYS A 177 -19.56 -16.20 10.89
N PRO A 178 -19.20 -16.40 9.60
CA PRO A 178 -20.00 -17.26 8.74
C PRO A 178 -19.82 -18.75 9.08
N PRO A 179 -20.87 -19.60 8.93
CA PRO A 179 -22.23 -19.24 8.50
C PRO A 179 -23.18 -18.89 9.64
N GLU A 180 -22.75 -18.97 10.91
CA GLU A 180 -23.66 -18.96 12.08
C GLU A 180 -24.25 -17.57 12.32
N ASP A 181 -23.43 -16.52 12.24
CA ASP A 181 -23.85 -15.15 12.56
C ASP A 181 -24.27 -14.36 11.31
N VAL A 182 -23.52 -14.56 10.20
CA VAL A 182 -23.71 -13.87 8.93
C VAL A 182 -23.49 -14.82 7.75
N GLU A 183 -24.02 -14.49 6.58
CA GLU A 183 -23.87 -15.28 5.37
C GLU A 183 -22.62 -14.96 4.58
N ALA A 184 -22.07 -13.75 4.74
CA ALA A 184 -20.89 -13.28 4.00
C ALA A 184 -20.06 -12.31 4.83
N ILE A 185 -18.80 -12.16 4.43
CA ILE A 185 -17.92 -11.10 4.93
C ILE A 185 -17.45 -10.22 3.79
N PHE A 186 -17.21 -8.95 4.14
CA PHE A 186 -16.49 -8.01 3.30
C PHE A 186 -15.23 -7.61 4.07
N ASP A 187 -14.07 -8.10 3.64
CA ASP A 187 -12.84 -7.92 4.42
C ASP A 187 -11.62 -7.83 3.51
N ILE A 188 -10.45 -7.54 4.11
CA ILE A 188 -9.17 -7.56 3.41
C ILE A 188 -8.45 -8.89 3.59
N THR A 189 -7.72 -9.30 2.57
CA THR A 189 -6.83 -10.46 2.66
C THR A 189 -5.56 -10.22 1.85
N GLU A 190 -4.43 -10.73 2.34
CA GLU A 190 -3.16 -10.70 1.62
C GLU A 190 -3.08 -11.89 0.65
N THR A 191 -3.16 -13.10 1.17
CA THR A 191 -3.00 -14.36 0.42
C THR A 191 -4.28 -15.21 0.34
N GLY A 192 -5.30 -14.90 1.11
CA GLY A 192 -6.50 -15.73 1.25
C GLY A 192 -6.36 -16.92 2.21
N THR A 193 -5.19 -17.16 2.79
CA THR A 193 -4.93 -18.35 3.62
C THR A 193 -5.86 -18.43 4.83
N THR A 194 -6.08 -17.32 5.54
CA THR A 194 -6.97 -17.28 6.72
C THR A 194 -8.42 -17.60 6.33
N LEU A 195 -8.88 -17.13 5.17
CA LEU A 195 -10.21 -17.43 4.65
C LEU A 195 -10.37 -18.94 4.39
N ILE A 196 -9.40 -19.55 3.71
CA ILE A 196 -9.39 -20.99 3.42
C ILE A 196 -9.39 -21.81 4.72
N GLN A 197 -8.59 -21.41 5.73
CA GLN A 197 -8.53 -22.10 7.02
C GLN A 197 -9.85 -22.02 7.81
N ASN A 198 -10.70 -21.03 7.51
CA ASN A 198 -12.04 -20.89 8.08
C ASN A 198 -13.14 -21.38 7.13
N ASN A 199 -12.80 -22.23 6.14
CA ASN A 199 -13.73 -22.80 5.15
C ASN A 199 -14.52 -21.72 4.38
N LEU A 200 -13.86 -20.60 4.05
CA LEU A 200 -14.44 -19.53 3.25
C LEU A 200 -13.80 -19.51 1.86
N LYS A 201 -14.62 -19.20 0.85
CA LYS A 201 -14.16 -18.93 -0.52
C LYS A 201 -14.47 -17.50 -0.91
N ILE A 202 -13.57 -16.91 -1.70
CA ILE A 202 -13.73 -15.57 -2.29
C ILE A 202 -14.64 -15.69 -3.52
N ILE A 203 -15.69 -14.89 -3.58
CA ILE A 203 -16.60 -14.82 -4.73
C ILE A 203 -16.48 -13.50 -5.51
N ASP A 204 -15.97 -12.43 -4.87
CA ASP A 204 -15.72 -11.14 -5.53
C ASP A 204 -14.45 -10.51 -4.99
N GLN A 205 -13.67 -9.87 -5.87
CA GLN A 205 -12.59 -8.95 -5.49
C GLN A 205 -13.02 -7.52 -5.79
N VAL A 206 -13.00 -6.67 -4.77
CA VAL A 206 -13.53 -5.30 -4.83
C VAL A 206 -12.47 -4.29 -5.24
N MET A 207 -11.29 -4.37 -4.61
CA MET A 207 -10.15 -3.51 -4.90
C MET A 207 -8.84 -4.12 -4.37
N GLU A 208 -7.71 -3.58 -4.86
CA GLU A 208 -6.40 -3.78 -4.23
C GLU A 208 -6.03 -2.52 -3.45
N SER A 209 -5.40 -2.72 -2.28
CA SER A 209 -4.88 -1.65 -1.44
C SER A 209 -3.41 -1.85 -1.14
N THR A 210 -2.70 -0.75 -1.00
CA THR A 210 -1.31 -0.66 -0.54
C THR A 210 -1.21 0.47 0.45
N ALA A 211 -0.14 0.49 1.25
CA ALA A 211 0.17 1.63 2.11
C ALA A 211 0.57 2.84 1.25
N VAL A 212 0.02 4.00 1.57
CA VAL A 212 0.27 5.26 0.88
C VAL A 212 0.67 6.37 1.85
N PHE A 213 1.52 7.28 1.39
CA PHE A 213 1.85 8.52 2.08
C PHE A 213 0.85 9.60 1.68
N ILE A 214 0.20 10.22 2.66
CA ILE A 214 -0.89 11.17 2.48
C ILE A 214 -0.57 12.51 3.16
N ALA A 215 -1.20 13.58 2.70
CA ALA A 215 -1.09 14.90 3.32
C ALA A 215 -2.43 15.62 3.45
N ASN A 216 -2.49 16.48 4.45
CA ASN A 216 -3.53 17.49 4.55
C ASN A 216 -3.33 18.55 3.45
N LYS A 217 -4.39 18.90 2.72
CA LYS A 217 -4.33 19.86 1.61
C LYS A 217 -3.88 21.26 2.01
N ASP A 218 -4.23 21.70 3.21
CA ASP A 218 -3.83 23.03 3.69
C ASP A 218 -2.38 23.07 4.17
N SER A 219 -1.85 21.96 4.70
CA SER A 219 -0.43 21.85 5.01
C SER A 219 0.45 21.98 3.76
N LEU A 220 -0.06 21.58 2.59
CA LEU A 220 0.63 21.76 1.31
C LEU A 220 0.59 23.21 0.79
N LYS A 221 -0.29 24.09 1.34
CA LYS A 221 -0.32 25.51 1.01
C LYS A 221 0.67 26.33 1.84
N ASP A 222 1.13 25.82 2.99
CA ASP A 222 2.17 26.42 3.81
C ASP A 222 3.55 26.14 3.16
N PRO A 223 4.30 27.18 2.72
CA PRO A 223 5.55 26.97 1.98
C PRO A 223 6.61 26.18 2.76
N ILE A 224 6.70 26.41 4.08
CA ILE A 224 7.68 25.73 4.94
C ILE A 224 7.34 24.26 5.09
N LYS A 225 6.06 23.94 5.35
CA LYS A 225 5.60 22.56 5.45
C LYS A 225 5.67 21.86 4.10
N LYS A 226 5.30 22.52 3.01
CA LYS A 226 5.35 21.96 1.65
C LYS A 226 6.78 21.56 1.28
N GLU A 227 7.77 22.41 1.56
CA GLU A 227 9.18 22.10 1.33
C GLU A 227 9.59 20.85 2.12
N LYS A 228 9.32 20.82 3.44
CA LYS A 228 9.63 19.65 4.28
C LYS A 228 8.93 18.37 3.83
N ILE A 229 7.66 18.46 3.44
CA ILE A 229 6.90 17.33 2.90
C ILE A 229 7.51 16.85 1.58
N SER A 230 7.99 17.77 0.73
CA SER A 230 8.70 17.42 -0.51
C SER A 230 9.97 16.62 -0.23
N ASP A 231 10.77 17.02 0.77
CA ASP A 231 11.95 16.28 1.21
C ASP A 231 11.56 14.86 1.70
N MET A 232 10.49 14.75 2.47
CA MET A 232 9.97 13.46 2.92
C MET A 232 9.59 12.55 1.76
N ILE A 233 8.97 13.10 0.70
CA ILE A 233 8.62 12.36 -0.52
C ILE A 233 9.90 11.85 -1.21
N VAL A 234 10.94 12.71 -1.36
CA VAL A 234 12.22 12.31 -1.95
C VAL A 234 12.80 11.12 -1.22
N LEU A 235 12.88 11.20 0.11
CA LEU A 235 13.46 10.15 0.95
C LEU A 235 12.66 8.83 0.85
N LEU A 236 11.35 8.89 1.00
CA LEU A 236 10.47 7.71 0.93
C LEU A 236 10.48 7.08 -0.47
N LYS A 237 10.37 7.91 -1.52
CA LYS A 237 10.43 7.46 -2.92
C LYS A 237 11.76 6.80 -3.23
N GLY A 238 12.87 7.35 -2.71
CA GLY A 238 14.19 6.76 -2.86
C GLY A 238 14.30 5.34 -2.31
N VAL A 239 13.62 5.03 -1.21
CA VAL A 239 13.53 3.66 -0.67
C VAL A 239 12.67 2.77 -1.55
N VAL A 240 11.51 3.24 -2.00
CA VAL A 240 10.61 2.49 -2.89
C VAL A 240 11.33 2.11 -4.19
N GLU A 241 12.04 3.06 -4.80
CA GLU A 241 12.81 2.82 -6.03
C GLU A 241 13.97 1.85 -5.80
N ALA A 242 14.68 1.97 -4.68
CA ALA A 242 15.81 1.09 -4.35
C ALA A 242 15.40 -0.39 -4.24
N ARG A 243 14.21 -0.68 -3.72
CA ARG A 243 13.70 -2.05 -3.57
C ARG A 243 13.57 -2.81 -4.88
N LYS A 244 13.41 -2.11 -6.01
CA LYS A 244 13.27 -2.65 -7.36
C LYS A 244 14.60 -2.82 -8.09
N LYS A 245 15.70 -2.30 -7.52
CA LYS A 245 16.98 -2.13 -8.22
C LYS A 245 18.11 -2.92 -7.55
N LEU A 246 19.14 -3.18 -8.34
CA LEU A 246 20.45 -3.67 -7.91
C LEU A 246 21.52 -2.75 -8.43
N HIS A 247 22.52 -2.48 -7.60
CA HIS A 247 23.77 -1.89 -8.02
C HIS A 247 24.74 -3.01 -8.35
N ILE A 248 25.24 -3.08 -9.57
CA ILE A 248 26.19 -4.09 -10.02
C ILE A 248 27.53 -3.47 -10.36
N PHE A 249 28.60 -4.19 -10.01
CA PHE A 249 29.98 -3.92 -10.38
C PHE A 249 30.46 -5.09 -11.23
N VAL A 250 30.97 -4.80 -12.44
CA VAL A 250 31.41 -5.82 -13.39
C VAL A 250 32.83 -5.51 -13.83
N ASN A 251 33.74 -6.49 -13.71
CA ASN A 251 35.11 -6.39 -14.19
C ASN A 251 35.20 -6.97 -15.59
N VAL A 252 35.71 -6.18 -16.54
CA VAL A 252 35.81 -6.53 -17.95
C VAL A 252 37.16 -6.09 -18.55
N ASN A 253 37.68 -6.84 -19.51
CA ASN A 253 38.84 -6.41 -20.27
C ASN A 253 38.48 -5.40 -21.36
N LYS A 254 39.49 -4.71 -21.91
CA LYS A 254 39.33 -3.67 -22.92
C LYS A 254 38.58 -4.16 -24.17
N GLU A 255 38.83 -5.40 -24.60
CA GLU A 255 38.28 -5.98 -25.83
C GLU A 255 36.76 -6.17 -25.75
N ASN A 256 36.24 -6.47 -24.56
CA ASN A 256 34.84 -6.75 -24.33
C ASN A 256 34.05 -5.56 -23.71
N LEU A 257 34.73 -4.44 -23.44
CA LEU A 257 34.10 -3.28 -22.79
C LEU A 257 32.91 -2.74 -23.57
N ASP A 258 33.07 -2.52 -24.89
CA ASP A 258 32.01 -1.96 -25.74
C ASP A 258 30.80 -2.91 -25.85
N GLU A 259 31.06 -4.22 -25.86
CA GLU A 259 30.00 -5.22 -25.86
C GLU A 259 29.24 -5.24 -24.54
N LEU A 260 29.95 -5.15 -23.41
CA LEU A 260 29.33 -5.05 -22.08
C LEU A 260 28.47 -3.81 -21.95
N LEU A 261 28.93 -2.64 -22.42
CA LEU A 261 28.18 -1.40 -22.37
C LEU A 261 26.89 -1.43 -23.19
N LYS A 262 26.85 -2.20 -24.29
CA LYS A 262 25.64 -2.41 -25.10
C LYS A 262 24.60 -3.31 -24.40
N ILE A 263 25.06 -4.24 -23.57
CA ILE A 263 24.18 -5.20 -22.88
C ILE A 263 23.59 -4.58 -21.60
N LEU A 264 24.36 -3.71 -20.91
CA LEU A 264 23.96 -3.17 -19.63
C LEU A 264 22.90 -2.05 -19.80
N PRO A 265 21.72 -2.21 -19.20
CA PRO A 265 20.79 -1.09 -19.05
C PRO A 265 21.41 -0.03 -18.12
N SER A 266 21.11 1.23 -18.36
CA SER A 266 21.62 2.32 -17.54
C SER A 266 20.60 3.45 -17.41
N LEU A 267 20.63 4.18 -16.28
CA LEU A 267 19.79 5.38 -16.07
C LEU A 267 20.21 6.54 -16.96
N LYS A 268 21.52 6.84 -17.01
CA LYS A 268 22.14 7.88 -17.88
C LYS A 268 23.43 7.39 -18.56
N GLY A 269 23.87 6.19 -18.26
CA GLY A 269 25.11 5.55 -18.71
C GLY A 269 25.80 4.84 -17.55
N PRO A 270 26.47 3.69 -17.80
CA PRO A 270 27.31 3.04 -16.79
C PRO A 270 28.52 3.92 -16.48
N THR A 271 28.97 3.89 -15.22
CA THR A 271 30.28 4.48 -14.87
C THR A 271 31.37 3.48 -15.18
N VAL A 272 32.39 3.92 -15.92
CA VAL A 272 33.55 3.12 -16.29
C VAL A 272 34.80 3.69 -15.58
N SER A 273 35.55 2.81 -14.91
CA SER A 273 36.78 3.14 -14.21
C SER A 273 37.91 2.20 -14.60
N ASN A 274 39.15 2.70 -14.71
CA ASN A 274 40.31 1.85 -14.90
C ASN A 274 40.58 1.03 -13.63
N LEU A 275 40.92 -0.24 -13.78
CA LEU A 275 41.41 -1.07 -12.69
C LEU A 275 42.97 -0.91 -12.58
N SER A 276 43.53 -1.38 -11.47
CA SER A 276 44.99 -1.39 -11.25
C SER A 276 45.74 -2.31 -12.24
N LYS A 277 45.06 -3.22 -12.89
CA LYS A 277 45.57 -4.07 -13.95
C LYS A 277 45.33 -3.40 -15.28
N ASP A 278 46.40 -3.12 -16.02
CA ASP A 278 46.30 -2.49 -17.35
C ASP A 278 45.39 -3.24 -18.30
N GLY A 279 44.58 -2.50 -19.05
CA GLY A 279 43.59 -3.06 -20.01
C GLY A 279 42.35 -3.64 -19.35
N TRP A 280 42.16 -3.40 -18.05
CA TRP A 280 40.94 -3.87 -17.32
C TRP A 280 40.13 -2.66 -16.80
N TYR A 281 38.84 -2.82 -16.85
CA TYR A 281 37.86 -1.81 -16.46
C TYR A 281 36.86 -2.37 -15.43
N GLY A 282 36.51 -1.54 -14.47
CA GLY A 282 35.38 -1.72 -13.59
C GLY A 282 34.17 -0.91 -14.13
N VAL A 283 33.11 -1.59 -14.43
CA VAL A 283 31.86 -0.99 -14.90
C VAL A 283 30.83 -1.12 -13.80
N ASN A 284 30.23 -0.01 -13.35
CA ASN A 284 29.17 -0.04 -12.39
C ASN A 284 27.92 0.67 -12.90
N THR A 285 26.74 0.09 -12.58
CA THR A 285 25.45 0.63 -12.99
C THR A 285 24.34 0.11 -12.10
N ILE A 286 23.18 0.77 -12.19
CA ILE A 286 21.93 0.36 -11.54
C ILE A 286 21.06 -0.36 -12.55
N ILE A 287 20.59 -1.56 -12.22
CA ILE A 287 19.68 -2.38 -13.05
C ILE A 287 18.39 -2.71 -12.28
N ASN A 288 17.34 -3.10 -13.00
CA ASN A 288 16.15 -3.68 -12.35
C ASN A 288 16.44 -5.09 -11.85
N LYS A 289 15.95 -5.45 -10.67
CA LYS A 289 16.06 -6.83 -10.14
C LYS A 289 15.48 -7.87 -11.11
N GLN A 290 14.41 -7.53 -11.80
CA GLN A 290 13.76 -8.42 -12.79
C GLN A 290 14.66 -8.74 -13.99
N ASP A 291 15.56 -7.83 -14.36
CA ASP A 291 16.47 -8.02 -15.51
C ASP A 291 17.71 -8.85 -15.14
N TYR A 292 18.04 -8.95 -13.86
CA TYR A 292 19.29 -9.55 -13.38
C TYR A 292 19.53 -10.95 -13.93
N ILE A 293 18.59 -11.87 -13.73
CA ILE A 293 18.72 -13.28 -14.15
C ILE A 293 18.90 -13.40 -15.67
N ARG A 294 18.26 -12.53 -16.44
CA ARG A 294 18.36 -12.52 -17.91
C ARG A 294 19.71 -11.98 -18.40
N LEU A 295 20.31 -11.05 -17.65
CA LEU A 295 21.61 -10.44 -18.01
C LEU A 295 22.81 -11.36 -17.72
N ILE A 296 22.77 -12.15 -16.65
CA ILE A 296 23.89 -13.00 -16.19
C ILE A 296 24.47 -13.89 -17.29
N PRO A 297 23.70 -14.64 -18.10
CA PRO A 297 24.26 -15.51 -19.13
C PRO A 297 25.09 -14.77 -20.18
N ASN A 298 24.71 -13.52 -20.49
CA ASN A 298 25.42 -12.69 -21.46
C ASN A 298 26.68 -12.07 -20.83
N ILE A 299 26.57 -11.51 -19.62
CA ILE A 299 27.71 -10.92 -18.89
C ILE A 299 28.79 -11.99 -18.66
N ARG A 300 28.43 -13.24 -18.29
CA ARG A 300 29.36 -14.33 -18.02
C ARG A 300 30.29 -14.66 -19.20
N LYS A 301 29.86 -14.39 -20.44
CA LYS A 301 30.65 -14.70 -21.63
C LYS A 301 31.80 -13.71 -21.87
N ILE A 302 31.68 -12.49 -21.36
CA ILE A 302 32.55 -11.36 -21.71
C ILE A 302 33.21 -10.71 -20.48
N ALA A 303 32.74 -10.98 -19.27
CA ALA A 303 33.23 -10.41 -18.03
C ALA A 303 33.79 -11.48 -17.09
N GLN A 304 34.69 -11.10 -16.17
CA GLN A 304 35.35 -12.07 -15.26
C GLN A 304 34.85 -12.02 -13.81
N GLY A 305 34.18 -10.96 -13.41
CA GLY A 305 33.65 -10.83 -12.06
C GLY A 305 32.45 -9.92 -12.02
N LEU A 306 31.48 -10.27 -11.17
CA LEU A 306 30.31 -9.46 -10.94
C LEU A 306 29.97 -9.46 -9.43
N VAL A 307 29.78 -8.28 -8.86
CA VAL A 307 29.30 -8.06 -7.48
C VAL A 307 27.97 -7.35 -7.55
N THR A 308 27.01 -7.79 -6.77
CA THR A 308 25.70 -7.16 -6.63
C THR A 308 25.51 -6.63 -5.23
N LEU A 309 24.97 -5.40 -5.13
CA LEU A 309 24.58 -4.78 -3.87
C LEU A 309 23.12 -4.30 -3.99
N GLU A 310 22.36 -4.47 -2.93
CA GLU A 310 21.04 -3.85 -2.80
C GLU A 310 21.23 -2.43 -2.24
N PRO A 311 20.89 -1.38 -3.02
CA PRO A 311 20.95 -0.02 -2.51
C PRO A 311 19.88 0.19 -1.44
N SER A 312 20.22 0.90 -0.36
CA SER A 312 19.24 1.28 0.67
C SER A 312 18.28 2.36 0.15
N GLN A 313 18.79 3.26 -0.70
CA GLN A 313 18.04 4.34 -1.34
C GLN A 313 18.62 4.66 -2.73
N ILE A 314 17.74 5.10 -3.61
CA ILE A 314 18.11 5.72 -4.90
C ILE A 314 17.34 7.03 -4.99
N LEU A 315 18.00 8.14 -4.69
CA LEU A 315 17.36 9.46 -4.68
C LEU A 315 17.46 10.10 -6.07
N SER A 316 16.31 10.50 -6.64
CA SER A 316 16.28 11.48 -7.72
C SER A 316 16.34 12.85 -7.07
N LEU A 317 17.41 13.61 -7.32
CA LEU A 317 17.61 14.93 -6.76
C LEU A 317 17.06 16.06 -7.66
N ASP A 318 16.33 15.68 -8.70
CA ASP A 318 15.56 16.62 -9.51
C ASP A 318 14.42 17.21 -8.66
N ASN A 319 14.07 18.48 -8.89
CA ASN A 319 12.99 19.14 -8.14
C ASN A 319 11.70 18.31 -8.21
N ILE A 320 11.21 17.88 -7.05
CA ILE A 320 9.90 17.27 -6.94
C ILE A 320 8.87 18.40 -6.95
N ILE A 321 8.14 18.50 -8.04
CA ILE A 321 6.95 19.35 -8.12
C ILE A 321 5.80 18.53 -7.53
N ILE A 322 5.28 18.96 -6.37
CA ILE A 322 3.98 18.47 -5.90
C ILE A 322 2.95 19.19 -6.80
N ASP A 323 2.61 18.57 -7.93
CA ASP A 323 1.57 19.07 -8.81
C ASP A 323 0.22 18.98 -8.11
N ASP A 324 -0.52 20.09 -8.09
CA ASP A 324 -1.89 20.13 -7.55
C ASP A 324 -2.87 19.28 -8.39
N ASP A 325 -2.51 18.93 -9.65
CA ASP A 325 -3.43 18.37 -10.64
C ASP A 325 -3.15 16.93 -11.09
N ARG A 326 -2.17 16.24 -10.55
CA ARG A 326 -1.88 14.84 -10.93
C ARG A 326 -2.00 13.90 -9.75
N ILE A 327 -3.16 13.33 -9.58
CA ILE A 327 -3.35 11.98 -9.03
C ILE A 327 -4.75 11.51 -9.48
N ASP A 328 -4.75 10.64 -10.47
CA ASP A 328 -5.83 9.68 -10.71
C ASP A 328 -5.54 8.39 -9.92
#